data_ca114cccf99c2974d25556bf9b8b083c
#
_entry.id   ca114cccf99c2974d25556bf9b8b083c
#
_cell.length_a   1.000
_cell.length_b   1.000
_cell.length_c   1.000
_cell.angle_alpha   90.00
_cell.angle_beta   90.00
_cell.angle_gamma   90.00
#
_symmetry.space_group_name_H-M   'P 1'
#
loop_
_entity.id
_entity.type
_entity.pdbx_description
1 polymer ?
#
loop_
_entity_poly.entity_id
_entity_poly.type
_entity_poly.pdbx_seq_one_letter_code
_entity_poly.pdbx_strand_id
1 'polypeptide(L)'
;MNAFEFVFGLLSIIASLGLTHIVSSVVKLIRHSERVHFSPVHALWMWTAFATTIGNWGSYWALHTWASWSSALVLLSVAVGVGQYAFCALVSPEPSVEGPINLTKFHTRERRRYALAFLLLIVASLISNAVILASGLFYAGWVRDLVVNVVDCTLALLAIFVAARPAQWLAAVGTATISTLFMIDACNILST
;
A
#
# COMPACT_ATOMS: atom_id res chain seq x y z
N MET A 1 -27.52 9.95 -0.85
CA MET A 1 -26.18 9.33 -0.87
C MET A 1 -26.06 8.58 -2.19
N ASN A 2 -25.13 8.95 -3.04
CA ASN A 2 -24.90 8.24 -4.29
C ASN A 2 -23.97 7.02 -4.06
N ALA A 3 -23.82 6.14 -5.07
CA ALA A 3 -23.00 4.94 -4.93
C ALA A 3 -21.53 5.24 -4.61
N PHE A 4 -20.99 6.32 -5.19
CA PHE A 4 -19.63 6.78 -4.89
C PHE A 4 -19.46 7.16 -3.42
N GLU A 5 -20.37 7.99 -2.87
CA GLU A 5 -20.29 8.41 -1.46
C GLU A 5 -20.31 7.21 -0.49
N PHE A 6 -21.13 6.20 -0.80
CA PHE A 6 -21.18 4.98 0.02
C PHE A 6 -19.85 4.21 -0.04
N VAL A 7 -19.34 3.95 -1.25
CA VAL A 7 -18.09 3.19 -1.44
C VAL A 7 -16.90 3.96 -0.87
N PHE A 8 -16.80 5.26 -1.15
CA PHE A 8 -15.72 6.10 -0.66
C PHE A 8 -15.72 6.19 0.88
N GLY A 9 -16.90 6.30 1.49
CA GLY A 9 -17.04 6.27 2.95
C GLY A 9 -16.56 4.94 3.55
N LEU A 10 -16.94 3.81 2.95
CA LEU A 10 -16.48 2.48 3.40
C LEU A 10 -14.97 2.32 3.25
N LEU A 11 -14.40 2.74 2.11
CA LEU A 11 -12.95 2.70 1.89
C LEU A 11 -12.20 3.63 2.85
N SER A 12 -12.77 4.77 3.20
CA SER A 12 -12.18 5.70 4.20
C SER A 12 -12.06 5.04 5.58
N ILE A 13 -13.07 4.27 5.99
CA ILE A 13 -13.02 3.51 7.25
C ILE A 13 -11.90 2.46 7.20
N ILE A 14 -11.82 1.68 6.12
CA ILE A 14 -10.80 0.64 5.97
C ILE A 14 -9.38 1.26 5.92
N ALA A 15 -9.20 2.34 5.17
CA ALA A 15 -7.94 3.08 5.11
C ALA A 15 -7.51 3.62 6.49
N SER A 16 -8.45 4.18 7.24
CA SER A 16 -8.21 4.68 8.60
C SER A 16 -7.75 3.59 9.55
N LEU A 17 -8.31 2.38 9.45
CA LEU A 17 -7.86 1.23 10.24
C LEU A 17 -6.42 0.83 9.88
N GLY A 18 -6.06 0.80 8.59
CA GLY A 18 -4.70 0.53 8.14
C GLY A 18 -3.69 1.57 8.64
N LEU A 19 -4.01 2.85 8.49
CA LEU A 19 -3.17 3.95 8.99
C LEU A 19 -3.02 3.89 10.51
N THR A 20 -4.08 3.58 11.24
CA THR A 20 -4.05 3.41 12.70
C THR A 20 -3.06 2.32 13.11
N HIS A 21 -3.01 1.19 12.40
CA HIS A 21 -2.02 0.14 12.64
C HIS A 21 -0.59 0.64 12.51
N ILE A 22 -0.26 1.32 11.39
CA ILE A 22 1.09 1.85 11.13
C ILE A 22 1.47 2.89 12.17
N VAL A 23 0.62 3.91 12.39
CA VAL A 23 0.90 5.01 13.32
C VAL A 23 1.04 4.47 14.74
N SER A 24 0.15 3.58 15.18
CA SER A 24 0.24 2.93 16.49
C SER A 24 1.55 2.16 16.65
N SER A 25 1.97 1.40 15.63
CA SER A 25 3.23 0.67 15.64
C SER A 25 4.43 1.63 15.74
N VAL A 26 4.46 2.70 14.93
CA VAL A 26 5.53 3.72 14.99
C VAL A 26 5.60 4.36 16.38
N VAL A 27 4.47 4.76 16.96
CA VAL A 27 4.41 5.37 18.30
C VAL A 27 4.93 4.39 19.36
N LYS A 28 4.57 3.11 19.28
CA LYS A 28 5.09 2.06 20.19
C LYS A 28 6.61 1.90 20.04
N LEU A 29 7.13 1.89 18.82
CA LEU A 29 8.58 1.82 18.56
C LEU A 29 9.32 3.02 19.14
N ILE A 30 8.78 4.23 18.98
CA ILE A 30 9.37 5.46 19.55
C ILE A 30 9.38 5.40 21.08
N ARG A 31 8.26 5.00 21.71
CA ARG A 31 8.16 4.88 23.18
C ARG A 31 9.14 3.88 23.78
N HIS A 32 9.53 2.86 23.01
CA HIS A 32 10.47 1.83 23.46
C HIS A 32 11.81 1.90 22.72
N SER A 33 12.20 3.11 22.25
CA SER A 33 13.39 3.33 21.40
C SER A 33 14.66 2.72 21.97
N GLU A 34 14.84 2.72 23.29
CA GLU A 34 15.99 2.12 23.98
C GLU A 34 16.12 0.59 23.77
N ARG A 35 15.00 -0.07 23.43
CA ARG A 35 14.94 -1.53 23.19
C ARG A 35 14.85 -1.88 21.72
N VAL A 36 14.79 -0.88 20.83
CA VAL A 36 14.59 -1.06 19.39
C VAL A 36 15.89 -1.06 18.63
N HIS A 37 16.23 -2.17 18.02
CA HIS A 37 17.26 -2.22 16.98
C HIS A 37 16.65 -1.81 15.65
N PHE A 38 16.89 -0.57 15.24
CA PHE A 38 16.33 0.05 14.05
C PHE A 38 16.80 -0.62 12.76
N SER A 39 15.92 -0.70 11.77
CA SER A 39 16.21 -1.17 10.42
C SER A 39 15.64 -0.17 9.38
N PRO A 40 16.50 0.56 8.66
CA PRO A 40 16.03 1.50 7.64
C PRO A 40 15.22 0.82 6.52
N VAL A 41 15.64 -0.38 6.11
CA VAL A 41 14.92 -1.16 5.08
C VAL A 41 13.49 -1.45 5.53
N HIS A 42 13.30 -1.82 6.80
CA HIS A 42 11.95 -2.07 7.32
C HIS A 42 11.14 -0.79 7.45
N ALA A 43 11.77 0.31 7.87
CA ALA A 43 11.11 1.63 7.93
C ALA A 43 10.62 2.09 6.56
N LEU A 44 11.38 1.84 5.48
CA LEU A 44 10.95 2.12 4.11
C LEU A 44 9.72 1.30 3.71
N TRP A 45 9.63 0.03 4.12
CA TRP A 45 8.43 -0.78 3.89
C TRP A 45 7.21 -0.29 4.68
N MET A 46 7.39 0.16 5.92
CA MET A 46 6.32 0.82 6.69
C MET A 46 5.87 2.12 6.01
N TRP A 47 6.82 2.90 5.50
CA TRP A 47 6.53 4.10 4.71
C TRP A 47 5.77 3.77 3.41
N THR A 48 6.20 2.73 2.68
CA THR A 48 5.48 2.24 1.49
C THR A 48 4.01 1.94 1.81
N ALA A 49 3.74 1.22 2.90
CA ALA A 49 2.37 0.90 3.31
C ALA A 49 1.57 2.15 3.69
N PHE A 50 2.17 3.12 4.35
CA PHE A 50 1.56 4.40 4.67
C PHE A 50 1.23 5.19 3.40
N ALA A 51 2.21 5.38 2.52
CA ALA A 51 2.08 6.17 1.30
C ALA A 51 1.07 5.54 0.31
N THR A 52 1.10 4.21 0.13
CA THR A 52 0.13 3.52 -0.73
C THR A 52 -1.29 3.56 -0.16
N THR A 53 -1.47 3.59 1.16
CA THR A 53 -2.80 3.73 1.77
C THR A 53 -3.41 5.08 1.43
N ILE A 54 -2.66 6.17 1.59
CA ILE A 54 -3.11 7.53 1.25
C ILE A 54 -3.31 7.65 -0.27
N GLY A 55 -2.36 7.16 -1.05
CA GLY A 55 -2.44 7.19 -2.51
C GLY A 55 -3.65 6.43 -3.06
N ASN A 56 -3.88 5.21 -2.60
CA ASN A 56 -5.06 4.42 -2.98
C ASN A 56 -6.36 5.13 -2.58
N TRP A 57 -6.46 5.61 -1.34
CA TRP A 57 -7.64 6.32 -0.89
C TRP A 57 -7.91 7.57 -1.73
N GLY A 58 -6.89 8.41 -1.96
CA GLY A 58 -7.02 9.64 -2.75
C GLY A 58 -7.36 9.38 -4.22
N SER A 59 -6.82 8.31 -4.81
CA SER A 59 -7.07 7.98 -6.22
C SER A 59 -8.54 7.64 -6.52
N TYR A 60 -9.31 7.16 -5.52
CA TYR A 60 -10.75 6.94 -5.69
C TYR A 60 -11.53 8.23 -5.94
N TRP A 61 -11.00 9.39 -5.55
CA TRP A 61 -11.63 10.67 -5.84
C TRP A 61 -11.77 10.94 -7.34
N ALA A 62 -10.85 10.43 -8.15
CA ALA A 62 -10.96 10.53 -9.62
C ALA A 62 -12.23 9.87 -10.19
N LEU A 63 -12.88 9.00 -9.42
CA LEU A 63 -14.11 8.30 -9.81
C LEU A 63 -15.38 9.00 -9.31
N HIS A 64 -15.29 10.19 -8.69
CA HIS A 64 -16.44 10.87 -8.07
C HIS A 64 -17.53 11.28 -9.07
N THR A 65 -17.15 11.49 -10.36
CA THR A 65 -18.08 11.85 -11.42
C THR A 65 -18.73 10.65 -12.11
N TRP A 66 -18.36 9.42 -11.73
CA TRP A 66 -18.92 8.22 -12.37
C TRP A 66 -20.38 8.01 -11.97
N ALA A 67 -21.25 7.96 -12.98
CA ALA A 67 -22.69 7.86 -12.80
C ALA A 67 -23.14 6.47 -12.33
N SER A 68 -22.39 5.41 -12.67
CA SER A 68 -22.79 4.03 -12.36
C SER A 68 -21.62 3.20 -11.82
N TRP A 69 -21.87 2.49 -10.73
CA TRP A 69 -20.94 1.56 -10.12
C TRP A 69 -21.45 0.15 -10.28
N SER A 70 -20.71 -0.69 -11.00
CA SER A 70 -21.04 -2.13 -11.07
C SER A 70 -20.72 -2.81 -9.74
N SER A 71 -21.49 -3.86 -9.40
CA SER A 71 -21.21 -4.65 -8.20
C SER A 71 -19.80 -5.25 -8.21
N ALA A 72 -19.28 -5.60 -9.38
CA ALA A 72 -17.91 -6.10 -9.53
C ALA A 72 -16.88 -5.04 -9.14
N LEU A 73 -17.05 -3.78 -9.57
CA LEU A 73 -16.16 -2.68 -9.21
C LEU A 73 -16.21 -2.39 -7.71
N VAL A 74 -17.40 -2.39 -7.10
CA VAL A 74 -17.55 -2.22 -5.65
C VAL A 74 -16.82 -3.30 -4.89
N LEU A 75 -17.04 -4.57 -5.23
CA LEU A 75 -16.38 -5.72 -4.57
C LEU A 75 -14.87 -5.68 -4.75
N LEU A 76 -14.39 -5.32 -5.94
CA LEU A 76 -12.96 -5.19 -6.21
C LEU A 76 -12.33 -4.04 -5.39
N SER A 77 -13.01 -2.90 -5.29
CA SER A 77 -12.56 -1.77 -4.46
C SER A 77 -12.46 -2.15 -2.99
N VAL A 78 -13.45 -2.86 -2.47
CA VAL A 78 -13.42 -3.38 -1.08
C VAL A 78 -12.28 -4.39 -0.90
N ALA A 79 -12.07 -5.30 -1.87
CA ALA A 79 -10.97 -6.27 -1.80
C ALA A 79 -9.60 -5.58 -1.80
N VAL A 80 -9.42 -4.53 -2.60
CA VAL A 80 -8.20 -3.68 -2.57
C VAL A 80 -8.05 -3.03 -1.20
N GLY A 81 -9.10 -2.44 -0.65
CA GLY A 81 -9.07 -1.82 0.69
C GLY A 81 -8.67 -2.82 1.78
N VAL A 82 -9.29 -4.02 1.80
CA VAL A 82 -8.95 -5.08 2.75
C VAL A 82 -7.51 -5.56 2.57
N GLY A 83 -7.06 -5.73 1.33
CA GLY A 83 -5.66 -6.07 1.02
C GLY A 83 -4.69 -4.99 1.51
N GLN A 84 -5.05 -3.71 1.36
CA GLN A 84 -4.26 -2.59 1.88
C GLN A 84 -4.16 -2.62 3.41
N TYR A 85 -5.29 -2.86 4.09
CA TYR A 85 -5.28 -3.06 5.54
C TYR A 85 -4.37 -4.24 5.96
N ALA A 86 -4.48 -5.37 5.27
CA ALA A 86 -3.64 -6.54 5.53
C ALA A 86 -2.14 -6.23 5.34
N PHE A 87 -1.78 -5.47 4.30
CA PHE A 87 -0.40 -5.03 4.09
C PHE A 87 0.09 -4.15 5.26
N CYS A 88 -0.73 -3.17 5.68
CA CYS A 88 -0.41 -2.32 6.83
C CYS A 88 -0.23 -3.13 8.12
N ALA A 89 -1.10 -4.09 8.37
CA ALA A 89 -1.03 -4.96 9.56
C ALA A 89 0.21 -5.87 9.54
N LEU A 90 0.52 -6.48 8.38
CA LEU A 90 1.65 -7.39 8.26
C LEU A 90 3.01 -6.70 8.31
N VAL A 91 3.12 -5.45 7.84
CA VAL A 91 4.36 -4.69 7.93
C VAL A 91 4.57 -4.05 9.29
N SER A 92 3.54 -3.94 10.11
CA SER A 92 3.59 -3.32 11.43
C SER A 92 4.09 -4.32 12.47
N PRO A 93 5.28 -4.13 13.08
CA PRO A 93 5.72 -5.02 14.13
C PRO A 93 4.87 -4.84 15.38
N GLU A 94 4.46 -5.94 15.98
CA GLU A 94 3.86 -5.95 17.31
C GLU A 94 4.97 -6.08 18.36
N PRO A 95 5.24 -5.04 19.17
CA PRO A 95 6.21 -5.13 20.22
C PRO A 95 5.74 -6.15 21.26
N SER A 96 6.53 -7.20 21.49
CA SER A 96 6.32 -8.08 22.64
C SER A 96 6.48 -7.27 23.94
N VAL A 97 5.67 -7.58 24.94
CA VAL A 97 5.70 -6.90 26.25
C VAL A 97 7.07 -7.06 26.92
N GLU A 98 7.81 -8.13 26.61
CA GLU A 98 9.11 -8.47 27.16
C GLU A 98 10.15 -8.71 26.05
N GLY A 99 11.25 -7.95 26.07
CA GLY A 99 12.44 -8.20 25.25
C GLY A 99 12.77 -7.12 24.20
N PRO A 100 13.98 -7.22 23.59
CA PRO A 100 14.42 -6.28 22.57
C PRO A 100 13.66 -6.49 21.25
N ILE A 101 13.22 -5.38 20.65
CA ILE A 101 12.56 -5.35 19.34
C ILE A 101 13.63 -5.19 18.26
N ASN A 102 13.88 -6.24 17.48
CA ASN A 102 14.86 -6.19 16.39
C ASN A 102 14.16 -6.14 15.03
N LEU A 103 14.08 -4.94 14.45
CA LEU A 103 13.40 -4.70 13.15
C LEU A 103 14.12 -5.39 11.99
N THR A 104 15.43 -5.62 12.07
CA THR A 104 16.16 -6.37 11.05
C THR A 104 15.76 -7.85 11.06
N LYS A 105 15.65 -8.46 12.24
CA LYS A 105 15.16 -9.83 12.39
C LYS A 105 13.70 -9.94 11.95
N PHE A 106 12.86 -8.97 12.35
CA PHE A 106 11.46 -8.91 11.91
C PHE A 106 11.35 -8.85 10.39
N HIS A 107 12.07 -7.91 9.75
CA HIS A 107 12.12 -7.80 8.28
C HIS A 107 12.53 -9.14 7.64
N THR A 108 13.60 -9.76 8.10
CA THR A 108 14.11 -11.02 7.51
C THR A 108 13.08 -12.15 7.62
N ARG A 109 12.33 -12.22 8.72
CA ARG A 109 11.32 -13.25 8.99
C ARG A 109 10.03 -13.01 8.21
N GLU A 110 9.52 -11.76 8.22
CA GLU A 110 8.17 -11.44 7.75
C GLU A 110 8.14 -10.84 6.34
N ARG A 111 9.30 -10.49 5.75
CA ARG A 111 9.38 -9.80 4.45
C ARG A 111 8.57 -10.48 3.34
N ARG A 112 8.57 -11.81 3.28
CA ARG A 112 7.83 -12.56 2.26
C ARG A 112 6.33 -12.38 2.40
N ARG A 113 5.81 -12.30 3.63
CA ARG A 113 4.38 -12.14 3.90
C ARG A 113 3.88 -10.77 3.49
N TYR A 114 4.54 -9.71 3.96
CA TYR A 114 4.09 -8.37 3.62
C TYR A 114 4.43 -7.97 2.17
N ALA A 115 5.55 -8.45 1.59
CA ALA A 115 5.82 -8.23 0.19
C ALA A 115 4.84 -9.00 -0.72
N LEU A 116 4.35 -10.19 -0.30
CA LEU A 116 3.28 -10.89 -0.99
C LEU A 116 1.95 -10.11 -0.89
N ALA A 117 1.62 -9.56 0.28
CA ALA A 117 0.43 -8.72 0.43
C ALA A 117 0.50 -7.49 -0.50
N PHE A 118 1.66 -6.84 -0.58
CA PHE A 118 1.91 -5.74 -1.50
C PHE A 118 1.79 -6.17 -2.97
N LEU A 119 2.36 -7.32 -3.35
CA LEU A 119 2.23 -7.87 -4.70
C LEU A 119 0.77 -8.13 -5.06
N LEU A 120 -0.03 -8.69 -4.16
CA LEU A 120 -1.46 -8.92 -4.38
C LEU A 120 -2.23 -7.62 -4.57
N LEU A 121 -1.86 -6.54 -3.86
CA LEU A 121 -2.43 -5.21 -4.08
C LEU A 121 -2.13 -4.68 -5.48
N ILE A 122 -0.90 -4.83 -5.96
CA ILE A 122 -0.51 -4.40 -7.30
C ILE A 122 -1.28 -5.20 -8.36
N VAL A 123 -1.41 -6.52 -8.17
CA VAL A 123 -2.19 -7.38 -9.08
C VAL A 123 -3.66 -6.94 -9.09
N ALA A 124 -4.25 -6.65 -7.93
CA ALA A 124 -5.61 -6.14 -7.85
C ALA A 124 -5.76 -4.76 -8.54
N SER A 125 -4.76 -3.88 -8.42
CA SER A 125 -4.70 -2.60 -9.15
C SER A 125 -4.64 -2.82 -10.66
N LEU A 126 -3.82 -3.76 -11.14
CA LEU A 126 -3.75 -4.12 -12.56
C LEU A 126 -5.09 -4.65 -13.09
N ILE A 127 -5.76 -5.50 -12.31
CA ILE A 127 -7.11 -6.01 -12.66
C ILE A 127 -8.11 -4.85 -12.73
N SER A 128 -8.08 -3.94 -11.76
CA SER A 128 -8.94 -2.75 -11.74
C SER A 128 -8.73 -1.89 -12.99
N ASN A 129 -7.49 -1.61 -13.34
CA ASN A 129 -7.14 -0.85 -14.54
C ASN A 129 -7.58 -1.56 -15.81
N ALA A 130 -7.44 -2.88 -15.89
CA ALA A 130 -7.91 -3.67 -17.03
C ALA A 130 -9.45 -3.61 -17.17
N VAL A 131 -10.19 -3.68 -16.07
CA VAL A 131 -11.66 -3.55 -16.07
C VAL A 131 -12.10 -2.15 -16.53
N ILE A 132 -11.42 -1.10 -16.06
CA ILE A 132 -11.67 0.28 -16.46
C ILE A 132 -11.43 0.46 -17.97
N LEU A 133 -10.30 -0.01 -18.49
CA LEU A 133 -9.97 0.06 -19.91
C LEU A 133 -10.94 -0.74 -20.78
N ALA A 134 -11.35 -1.94 -20.34
CA ALA A 134 -12.32 -2.77 -21.04
C ALA A 134 -13.73 -2.11 -21.11
N SER A 135 -14.04 -1.23 -20.16
CA SER A 135 -15.26 -0.43 -20.18
C SER A 135 -15.19 0.78 -21.12
N GLY A 136 -14.12 0.93 -21.91
CA GLY A 136 -13.93 2.04 -22.84
C GLY A 136 -13.54 3.36 -22.18
N LEU A 137 -13.23 3.35 -20.90
CA LEU A 137 -12.86 4.52 -20.12
C LEU A 137 -11.33 4.68 -20.14
N PHE A 138 -10.84 5.35 -21.17
CA PHE A 138 -9.42 5.70 -21.27
C PHE A 138 -9.16 7.01 -20.50
N TYR A 139 -8.22 6.98 -19.57
CA TYR A 139 -7.76 8.15 -18.84
C TYR A 139 -6.31 8.50 -19.19
N ALA A 140 -5.98 9.79 -19.11
CA ALA A 140 -4.62 10.25 -19.35
C ALA A 140 -3.68 9.63 -18.26
N GLY A 141 -2.63 8.93 -18.71
CA GLY A 141 -1.65 8.34 -17.79
C GLY A 141 -1.76 6.83 -17.58
N TRP A 142 -2.75 6.14 -18.18
CA TRP A 142 -2.90 4.68 -18.01
C TRP A 142 -1.63 3.88 -18.37
N VAL A 143 -0.85 4.33 -19.36
CA VAL A 143 0.44 3.70 -19.72
C VAL A 143 1.46 3.88 -18.61
N ARG A 144 1.53 5.08 -18.03
CA ARG A 144 2.40 5.36 -16.88
C ARG A 144 2.05 4.43 -15.71
N ASP A 145 0.77 4.33 -15.38
CA ASP A 145 0.31 3.52 -14.27
C ASP A 145 0.58 2.02 -14.50
N LEU A 146 0.45 1.54 -15.74
CA LEU A 146 0.84 0.18 -16.11
C LEU A 146 2.34 -0.06 -15.89
N VAL A 147 3.20 0.86 -16.39
CA VAL A 147 4.65 0.75 -16.21
C VAL A 147 5.03 0.77 -14.72
N VAL A 148 4.46 1.67 -13.95
CA VAL A 148 4.67 1.77 -12.49
C VAL A 148 4.29 0.47 -11.80
N ASN A 149 3.10 -0.07 -12.08
CA ASN A 149 2.66 -1.34 -11.50
C ASN A 149 3.58 -2.52 -11.89
N VAL A 150 4.08 -2.58 -13.13
CA VAL A 150 5.04 -3.62 -13.57
C VAL A 150 6.37 -3.51 -12.82
N VAL A 151 6.87 -2.28 -12.63
CA VAL A 151 8.09 -2.04 -11.84
C VAL A 151 7.89 -2.45 -10.39
N ASP A 152 6.77 -2.05 -9.76
CA ASP A 152 6.45 -2.43 -8.39
C ASP A 152 6.27 -3.95 -8.23
N CYS A 153 5.63 -4.64 -9.19
CA CYS A 153 5.60 -6.11 -9.22
C CYS A 153 7.01 -6.70 -9.21
N THR A 154 7.90 -6.18 -10.04
CA THR A 154 9.28 -6.67 -10.12
C THR A 154 10.03 -6.47 -8.80
N LEU A 155 9.88 -5.30 -8.17
CA LEU A 155 10.48 -4.99 -6.87
C LEU A 155 9.90 -5.85 -5.74
N ALA A 156 8.59 -6.11 -5.75
CA ALA A 156 7.95 -7.01 -4.80
C ALA A 156 8.44 -8.45 -4.95
N LEU A 157 8.54 -8.95 -6.18
CA LEU A 157 9.11 -10.28 -6.47
C LEU A 157 10.57 -10.36 -6.04
N LEU A 158 11.37 -9.31 -6.29
CA LEU A 158 12.74 -9.21 -5.82
C LEU A 158 12.82 -9.32 -4.30
N ALA A 159 11.95 -8.60 -3.57
CA ALA A 159 11.88 -8.67 -2.11
C ALA A 159 11.49 -10.06 -1.60
N ILE A 160 10.60 -10.78 -2.30
CA ILE A 160 10.14 -12.12 -1.92
C ILE A 160 11.25 -13.17 -2.09
N PHE A 161 11.87 -13.19 -3.28
CA PHE A 161 12.73 -14.30 -3.70
C PHE A 161 14.21 -14.08 -3.42
N VAL A 162 14.70 -12.83 -3.44
CA VAL A 162 16.14 -12.54 -3.29
C VAL A 162 16.43 -12.04 -1.87
N ALA A 163 17.19 -12.84 -1.10
CA ALA A 163 17.57 -12.49 0.26
C ALA A 163 18.80 -11.56 0.36
N ALA A 164 19.50 -11.34 -0.76
CA ALA A 164 20.71 -10.52 -0.79
C ALA A 164 20.43 -9.09 -0.31
N ARG A 165 21.28 -8.58 0.57
CA ARG A 165 21.12 -7.26 1.21
C ARG A 165 20.94 -6.12 0.18
N PRO A 166 21.73 -6.02 -0.92
CA PRO A 166 21.54 -4.98 -1.91
C PRO A 166 20.19 -5.07 -2.62
N ALA A 167 19.68 -6.28 -2.90
CA ALA A 167 18.37 -6.48 -3.50
C ALA A 167 17.23 -6.01 -2.58
N GLN A 168 17.35 -6.25 -1.27
CA GLN A 168 16.37 -5.78 -0.28
C GLN A 168 16.36 -4.25 -0.17
N TRP A 169 17.53 -3.60 -0.26
CA TRP A 169 17.62 -2.16 -0.32
C TRP A 169 17.01 -1.59 -1.61
N LEU A 170 17.32 -2.19 -2.76
CA LEU A 170 16.76 -1.77 -4.05
C LEU A 170 15.23 -1.86 -4.03
N ALA A 171 14.69 -2.98 -3.55
CA ALA A 171 13.25 -3.16 -3.44
C ALA A 171 12.63 -2.12 -2.50
N ALA A 172 13.17 -1.94 -1.30
CA ALA A 172 12.60 -1.02 -0.31
C ALA A 172 12.67 0.46 -0.75
N VAL A 173 13.80 0.91 -1.30
CA VAL A 173 13.95 2.27 -1.80
C VAL A 173 13.09 2.50 -3.03
N GLY A 174 13.09 1.55 -3.98
CA GLY A 174 12.28 1.65 -5.20
C GLY A 174 10.78 1.76 -4.90
N THR A 175 10.23 0.82 -4.12
CA THR A 175 8.82 0.84 -3.75
C THR A 175 8.46 2.08 -2.93
N ALA A 176 9.31 2.51 -1.98
CA ALA A 176 9.06 3.70 -1.18
C ALA A 176 9.03 4.97 -2.04
N THR A 177 9.93 5.09 -3.03
CA THR A 177 9.97 6.22 -3.96
C THR A 177 8.72 6.26 -4.82
N ILE A 178 8.37 5.14 -5.45
CA ILE A 178 7.18 5.03 -6.31
C ILE A 178 5.92 5.33 -5.51
N SER A 179 5.78 4.75 -4.32
CA SER A 179 4.61 4.98 -3.46
C SER A 179 4.49 6.43 -3.00
N THR A 180 5.62 7.11 -2.78
CA THR A 180 5.62 8.55 -2.44
C THR A 180 5.14 9.39 -3.62
N LEU A 181 5.61 9.12 -4.82
CA LEU A 181 5.16 9.82 -6.03
C LEU A 181 3.67 9.58 -6.28
N PHE A 182 3.21 8.34 -6.12
CA PHE A 182 1.80 7.99 -6.23
C PHE A 182 0.93 8.73 -5.19
N MET A 183 1.38 8.80 -3.94
CA MET A 183 0.69 9.55 -2.89
C MET A 183 0.59 11.05 -3.25
N ILE A 184 1.67 11.66 -3.75
CA ILE A 184 1.68 13.08 -4.16
C ILE A 184 0.71 13.31 -5.31
N ASP A 185 0.72 12.45 -6.33
CA ASP A 185 -0.22 12.53 -7.47
C ASP A 185 -1.68 12.44 -6.99
N ALA A 186 -1.98 11.50 -6.12
CA ALA A 186 -3.33 11.33 -5.56
C ALA A 186 -3.78 12.55 -4.72
N CYS A 187 -2.86 13.16 -3.95
CA CYS A 187 -3.16 14.39 -3.21
C CYS A 187 -3.40 15.59 -4.15
N ASN A 188 -2.70 15.66 -5.29
CA ASN A 188 -2.94 16.70 -6.29
C ASN A 188 -4.33 16.58 -6.93
N ILE A 189 -4.83 15.35 -7.16
CA ILE A 189 -6.20 15.13 -7.67
C ILE A 189 -7.25 15.68 -6.70
N LEU A 190 -7.02 15.59 -5.38
CA LEU A 190 -7.94 16.12 -4.36
C LEU A 190 -7.99 17.66 -4.32
N SER A 191 -7.00 18.33 -4.89
CA SER A 191 -6.88 19.80 -4.87
C SER A 191 -7.52 20.48 -6.09
N THR A 192 -7.94 19.71 -7.09
CA THR A 192 -8.61 20.18 -8.34
C THR A 192 -10.10 19.95 -8.28
#